data_781e8de625cfb78d8bc55f0e3ac3e516
#
_entry.id   781e8de625cfb78d8bc55f0e3ac3e516
#
_cell.length_a   1.000
_cell.length_b   1.000
_cell.length_c   1.000
_cell.angle_alpha   90.00
_cell.angle_beta   90.00
_cell.angle_gamma   90.00
#
_symmetry.space_group_name_H-M   'P 1'
#
loop_
_entity.id
_entity.type
_entity.pdbx_description
1 polymer ?
#
loop_
_entity_poly.entity_id
_entity_poly.type
_entity_poly.pdbx_seq_one_letter_code
_entity_poly.pdbx_strand_id
1 'polypeptide(L)'
;MEWSLERMREWVAGGMQSVRECESSALGTALCLALLFIWYCYRVGCEHTSPSLRGGFSPEPRVGAVPGVLASELSSRGGSSKLRQIGGVGGGGVSDEELNGFAYCQSSECFRCTKPGEGLNQRLYHSLQEYAKRYTWAGMGRVHKGVREQGRYLLCSRPSIQKPEVFFLPDLPSAPFFSREAQKHDVELLERSFPALLAEFESVYRLPSSRTGSSLPPGWKANSTPRGQWWTFYLVNQGTPMVLNARRCPRTWRVLGQLRTFIANNVFGNACFSVLSPGSTITEHYGPTNVRLRCHLGLKVPSGCELVVGGEPQCWSEGSCLLFDDSFLHTAFHDGSAEDGPRAVFMVDLWHPNVAAAERQALDYIFTPGR
;
A
#
# COMPACT_ATOMS: atom_id res chain seq x y z
N MET A 1 -18.98 1.96 40.00
CA MET A 1 -19.16 0.54 40.42
C MET A 1 -17.96 0.18 41.28
N GLU A 2 -18.11 0.28 42.58
CA GLU A 2 -17.07 -0.10 43.54
C GLU A 2 -16.99 -1.62 43.60
N TRP A 3 -15.88 -2.17 43.25
CA TRP A 3 -15.57 -3.57 43.47
C TRP A 3 -15.16 -3.70 44.95
N SER A 4 -15.97 -4.34 45.77
CA SER A 4 -15.68 -4.49 47.18
C SER A 4 -14.47 -5.40 47.39
N LEU A 5 -13.56 -4.96 48.24
CA LEU A 5 -12.35 -5.68 48.67
C LEU A 5 -12.64 -7.10 49.24
N GLU A 6 -13.87 -7.37 49.64
CA GLU A 6 -14.31 -8.69 50.08
C GLU A 6 -14.37 -9.73 48.97
N ARG A 7 -14.86 -9.38 47.77
CA ARG A 7 -14.88 -10.32 46.63
C ARG A 7 -13.49 -10.69 46.13
N MET A 8 -12.54 -9.76 46.21
CA MET A 8 -11.14 -10.07 45.90
C MET A 8 -10.51 -11.03 46.90
N ARG A 9 -10.85 -10.88 48.21
CA ARG A 9 -10.39 -11.81 49.22
C ARG A 9 -10.97 -13.20 49.09
N GLU A 10 -12.24 -13.33 48.74
CA GLU A 10 -12.88 -14.63 48.46
C GLU A 10 -12.30 -15.30 47.21
N TRP A 11 -11.99 -14.53 46.16
CA TRP A 11 -11.38 -15.09 44.93
C TRP A 11 -9.94 -15.56 45.17
N VAL A 12 -9.15 -14.82 45.93
CA VAL A 12 -7.79 -15.21 46.34
C VAL A 12 -7.82 -16.41 47.33
N ALA A 13 -8.76 -16.46 48.26
CA ALA A 13 -8.91 -17.58 49.19
C ALA A 13 -9.34 -18.87 48.47
N GLY A 14 -10.28 -18.78 47.50
CA GLY A 14 -10.70 -19.91 46.68
C GLY A 14 -9.58 -20.44 45.76
N GLY A 15 -8.75 -19.54 45.19
CA GLY A 15 -7.58 -19.92 44.41
C GLY A 15 -6.48 -20.60 45.19
N MET A 16 -6.28 -20.20 46.45
CA MET A 16 -5.29 -20.82 47.34
C MET A 16 -5.71 -22.20 47.86
N GLN A 17 -7.01 -22.46 47.95
CA GLN A 17 -7.53 -23.76 48.39
C GLN A 17 -7.40 -24.82 47.27
N SER A 18 -7.59 -24.41 46.03
CA SER A 18 -7.38 -25.29 44.85
C SER A 18 -5.90 -25.69 44.62
N VAL A 19 -4.97 -24.84 45.05
CA VAL A 19 -3.52 -25.13 44.96
C VAL A 19 -3.03 -26.07 46.08
N ARG A 20 -3.77 -26.17 47.17
CA ARG A 20 -3.40 -27.06 48.33
C ARG A 20 -3.79 -28.52 48.13
N GLU A 21 -4.71 -28.82 47.21
CA GLU A 21 -5.12 -30.21 46.91
C GLU A 21 -4.35 -30.84 45.75
N CYS A 22 -3.48 -30.09 45.09
CA CYS A 22 -2.54 -30.66 44.14
C CYS A 22 -1.29 -31.13 44.91
N GLU A 23 -1.32 -32.36 45.43
CA GLU A 23 -0.13 -33.00 45.98
C GLU A 23 0.98 -32.88 44.94
N SER A 24 2.00 -32.12 45.29
CA SER A 24 3.17 -31.86 44.45
C SER A 24 3.93 -33.12 44.16
N SER A 25 3.59 -33.79 43.09
CA SER A 25 4.48 -34.79 42.53
C SER A 25 5.81 -34.10 42.14
N ALA A 26 6.93 -34.67 42.45
CA ALA A 26 8.26 -34.14 42.10
C ALA A 26 8.37 -33.77 40.62
N LEU A 27 7.54 -34.36 39.75
CA LEU A 27 7.34 -34.03 38.32
C LEU A 27 6.74 -32.65 38.09
N GLY A 28 5.73 -32.23 38.87
CA GLY A 28 5.11 -30.90 38.70
C GLY A 28 6.06 -29.76 39.07
N THR A 29 6.83 -29.96 40.14
CA THR A 29 7.85 -28.97 40.55
C THR A 29 8.99 -28.88 39.54
N ALA A 30 9.43 -30.02 38.99
CA ALA A 30 10.47 -30.08 37.94
C ALA A 30 9.99 -29.38 36.65
N LEU A 31 8.72 -29.54 36.26
CA LEU A 31 8.15 -28.92 35.08
C LEU A 31 8.08 -27.38 35.23
N CYS A 32 7.66 -26.88 36.41
CA CYS A 32 7.65 -25.45 36.70
C CYS A 32 9.05 -24.85 36.67
N LEU A 33 10.03 -25.52 37.26
CA LEU A 33 11.44 -25.07 37.24
C LEU A 33 12.01 -25.08 35.82
N ALA A 34 11.68 -26.08 35.02
CA ALA A 34 12.09 -26.13 33.60
C ALA A 34 11.48 -24.98 32.79
N LEU A 35 10.20 -24.67 32.98
CA LEU A 35 9.54 -23.55 32.30
C LEU A 35 10.12 -22.21 32.73
N LEU A 36 10.42 -22.03 34.03
CA LEU A 36 11.08 -20.83 34.54
C LEU A 36 12.50 -20.69 33.97
N PHE A 37 13.24 -21.80 33.85
CA PHE A 37 14.58 -21.81 33.26
C PHE A 37 14.55 -21.46 31.76
N ILE A 38 13.61 -22.02 31.02
CA ILE A 38 13.40 -21.69 29.58
C ILE A 38 13.03 -20.20 29.43
N TRP A 39 12.13 -19.70 30.26
CA TRP A 39 11.77 -18.30 30.27
C TRP A 39 12.94 -17.38 30.61
N TYR A 40 13.75 -17.76 31.62
CA TYR A 40 14.97 -17.03 31.98
C TYR A 40 16.00 -17.03 30.84
N CYS A 41 16.28 -18.16 30.22
CA CYS A 41 17.19 -18.26 29.07
C CYS A 41 16.69 -17.44 27.87
N TYR A 42 15.39 -17.44 27.62
CA TYR A 42 14.77 -16.62 26.60
C TYR A 42 14.98 -15.12 26.88
N ARG A 43 14.75 -14.70 28.11
CA ARG A 43 14.90 -13.29 28.52
C ARG A 43 16.35 -12.82 28.49
N VAL A 44 17.28 -13.64 29.00
CA VAL A 44 18.72 -13.32 28.97
C VAL A 44 19.27 -13.36 27.54
N GLY A 45 18.79 -14.27 26.69
CA GLY A 45 19.15 -14.31 25.27
C GLY A 45 18.68 -13.07 24.50
N CYS A 46 17.54 -12.50 24.86
CA CYS A 46 17.08 -11.24 24.28
C CYS A 46 17.86 -9.99 24.75
N GLU A 47 18.44 -10.01 25.95
CA GLU A 47 19.23 -8.90 26.49
C GLU A 47 20.68 -8.86 25.97
N HIS A 48 21.22 -9.98 25.45
CA HIS A 48 22.59 -10.07 24.96
C HIS A 48 22.76 -9.85 23.46
N THR A 49 21.72 -9.48 22.72
CA THR A 49 21.82 -9.16 21.27
C THR A 49 21.92 -7.67 20.95
N SER A 50 22.37 -6.84 21.88
CA SER A 50 22.72 -5.45 21.60
C SER A 50 24.24 -5.27 21.63
N PRO A 51 24.93 -5.16 20.49
CA PRO A 51 26.34 -4.79 20.50
C PRO A 51 26.48 -3.29 20.73
N SER A 52 26.99 -2.93 21.89
CA SER A 52 27.54 -1.62 22.19
C SER A 52 28.82 -1.41 21.39
N LEU A 53 28.83 -0.55 20.37
CA LEU A 53 30.02 -0.05 19.72
C LEU A 53 30.34 1.36 20.25
N ARG A 54 31.21 1.40 21.26
CA ARG A 54 32.08 2.56 21.52
C ARG A 54 33.44 2.27 20.93
N GLY A 55 33.95 3.20 20.13
CA GLY A 55 35.36 3.20 19.72
C GLY A 55 35.54 4.01 18.43
N GLY A 56 35.99 5.26 18.59
CA GLY A 56 36.20 6.17 17.49
C GLY A 56 37.40 5.80 16.62
N PHE A 57 37.35 6.25 15.43
CA PHE A 57 38.49 6.79 14.64
C PHE A 57 37.92 7.44 13.39
N SER A 58 38.10 8.75 13.25
CA SER A 58 38.05 9.41 11.93
C SER A 58 39.27 9.01 11.12
N PRO A 59 39.16 8.91 9.80
CA PRO A 59 39.51 10.05 8.98
C PRO A 59 38.58 10.24 7.78
N GLU A 60 38.40 11.49 7.38
CA GLU A 60 37.82 11.88 6.10
C GLU A 60 38.52 11.23 4.91
N PRO A 61 37.78 10.96 3.84
CA PRO A 61 38.32 11.23 2.53
C PRO A 61 37.39 12.04 1.63
N ARG A 62 37.91 13.14 1.18
CA ARG A 62 37.80 13.77 -0.13
C ARG A 62 36.54 13.52 -0.97
N VAL A 63 35.89 14.64 -1.20
CA VAL A 63 34.96 14.94 -2.28
C VAL A 63 35.42 14.33 -3.61
N GLY A 64 34.62 13.45 -4.14
CA GLY A 64 34.64 12.98 -5.51
C GLY A 64 33.29 13.33 -6.17
N ALA A 65 33.29 14.32 -7.03
CA ALA A 65 32.18 14.74 -7.83
C ALA A 65 31.72 13.60 -8.73
N VAL A 66 30.43 13.29 -8.69
CA VAL A 66 29.77 12.46 -9.72
C VAL A 66 29.06 13.41 -10.68
N PRO A 67 29.31 13.32 -11.98
CA PRO A 67 28.73 14.23 -12.97
C PRO A 67 27.24 13.95 -13.14
N GLY A 68 26.46 15.02 -13.18
CA GLY A 68 25.08 14.98 -13.62
C GLY A 68 24.99 14.55 -15.09
N VAL A 69 24.09 13.66 -15.39
CA VAL A 69 23.64 13.40 -16.77
C VAL A 69 22.36 14.17 -16.96
N LEU A 70 22.53 15.30 -17.58
CA LEU A 70 21.49 16.15 -18.13
C LEU A 70 20.94 15.52 -19.41
N ALA A 71 19.64 15.73 -19.56
CA ALA A 71 18.93 15.57 -20.82
C ALA A 71 19.64 16.31 -21.96
N SER A 72 19.77 15.64 -23.08
CA SER A 72 19.59 16.27 -24.39
C SER A 72 19.68 15.21 -25.50
N GLU A 73 18.88 15.49 -26.52
CA GLU A 73 18.98 15.09 -27.91
C GLU A 73 18.24 13.81 -28.37
N LEU A 74 16.95 14.05 -28.66
CA LEU A 74 16.28 13.43 -29.81
C LEU A 74 16.79 14.12 -31.08
N SER A 75 17.65 13.45 -31.85
CA SER A 75 17.89 13.76 -33.24
C SER A 75 17.88 12.49 -34.09
N SER A 76 16.91 12.47 -34.96
CA SER A 76 16.72 11.70 -36.17
C SER A 76 17.84 10.76 -36.63
N ARG A 77 17.52 9.48 -36.83
CA ARG A 77 17.99 8.70 -38.00
C ARG A 77 16.87 7.79 -38.49
N GLY A 78 16.52 8.01 -39.75
CA GLY A 78 15.55 7.23 -40.51
C GLY A 78 16.05 5.81 -40.76
N GLY A 79 15.13 4.88 -40.65
CA GLY A 79 15.25 3.49 -41.07
C GLY A 79 13.92 3.07 -41.67
N SER A 80 13.85 3.15 -42.98
CA SER A 80 12.74 2.71 -43.83
C SER A 80 12.57 1.20 -43.71
N SER A 81 11.41 0.73 -43.24
CA SER A 81 10.97 -0.63 -43.49
C SER A 81 9.51 -0.64 -43.89
N LYS A 82 9.31 -1.22 -45.05
CA LYS A 82 8.15 -1.31 -45.88
C LYS A 82 6.85 -1.64 -45.18
N LEU A 83 5.88 -0.71 -45.30
CA LEU A 83 4.45 -0.97 -45.09
C LEU A 83 3.97 -1.95 -46.18
N ARG A 84 3.43 -3.07 -45.72
CA ARG A 84 2.59 -3.94 -46.55
C ARG A 84 1.14 -3.48 -46.34
N GLN A 85 0.60 -2.82 -47.36
CA GLN A 85 -0.82 -2.52 -47.46
C GLN A 85 -1.61 -3.82 -47.50
N ILE A 86 -2.57 -3.99 -46.60
CA ILE A 86 -3.75 -4.79 -46.82
C ILE A 86 -4.95 -3.87 -46.56
N GLY A 87 -5.79 -3.80 -47.54
CA GLY A 87 -6.83 -2.80 -47.67
C GLY A 87 -8.06 -3.03 -46.83
N GLY A 88 -8.74 -1.96 -46.59
CA GLY A 88 -10.20 -1.82 -46.75
C GLY A 88 -11.06 -1.91 -45.49
N VAL A 89 -11.69 -0.78 -45.18
CA VAL A 89 -13.05 -0.57 -44.66
C VAL A 89 -13.29 -0.64 -43.15
N GLY A 90 -13.70 0.49 -42.61
CA GLY A 90 -14.37 0.64 -41.33
C GLY A 90 -13.75 1.73 -40.48
N GLY A 91 -14.26 2.98 -40.60
CA GLY A 91 -13.93 4.07 -39.66
C GLY A 91 -14.43 3.75 -38.27
N GLY A 92 -13.57 3.15 -37.46
CA GLY A 92 -13.70 3.07 -36.02
C GLY A 92 -12.72 4.07 -35.43
N GLY A 93 -13.23 5.16 -34.81
CA GLY A 93 -12.40 6.04 -34.02
C GLY A 93 -11.74 5.23 -32.93
N VAL A 94 -10.41 5.31 -32.86
CA VAL A 94 -9.63 4.77 -31.72
C VAL A 94 -10.19 5.45 -30.47
N SER A 95 -10.76 4.68 -29.56
CA SER A 95 -11.32 5.23 -28.33
C SER A 95 -10.20 5.83 -27.49
N ASP A 96 -10.48 6.94 -26.83
CA ASP A 96 -9.53 7.59 -25.90
C ASP A 96 -9.03 6.63 -24.81
N GLU A 97 -9.71 5.52 -24.57
CA GLU A 97 -9.32 4.44 -23.67
C GLU A 97 -8.11 3.63 -24.18
N GLU A 98 -8.00 3.39 -25.49
CA GLU A 98 -6.84 2.71 -26.09
C GLU A 98 -5.58 3.59 -26.06
N LEU A 99 -5.75 4.91 -26.22
CA LEU A 99 -4.66 5.88 -26.12
C LEU A 99 -4.16 6.08 -24.67
N ASN A 100 -4.98 5.81 -23.65
CA ASN A 100 -4.62 5.96 -22.24
C ASN A 100 -3.92 4.73 -21.64
N GLY A 101 -3.63 3.69 -22.43
CA GLY A 101 -2.98 2.48 -21.92
C GLY A 101 -3.89 1.66 -20.97
N PHE A 102 -5.20 1.82 -21.04
CA PHE A 102 -6.18 0.95 -20.40
C PHE A 102 -6.33 -0.41 -21.07
N ALA A 103 -5.49 -0.75 -22.04
CA ALA A 103 -5.39 -2.12 -22.52
C ALA A 103 -5.07 -3.01 -21.31
N TYR A 104 -6.10 -3.66 -20.77
CA TYR A 104 -5.93 -4.66 -19.72
C TYR A 104 -4.94 -5.69 -20.26
N CYS A 105 -3.81 -5.84 -19.58
CA CYS A 105 -2.90 -6.93 -19.84
C CYS A 105 -3.71 -8.22 -19.70
N GLN A 106 -3.86 -8.99 -20.75
CA GLN A 106 -4.59 -10.28 -20.73
C GLN A 106 -3.62 -11.45 -20.52
N SER A 107 -2.36 -11.18 -20.22
CA SER A 107 -1.37 -12.22 -19.96
C SER A 107 -1.70 -12.99 -18.69
N SER A 108 -1.77 -14.31 -18.80
CA SER A 108 -1.90 -15.23 -17.67
C SER A 108 -0.71 -15.15 -16.70
N GLU A 109 0.41 -14.57 -17.14
CA GLU A 109 1.62 -14.41 -16.32
C GLU A 109 1.67 -13.06 -15.56
N CYS A 110 0.79 -12.14 -15.89
CA CYS A 110 0.73 -10.85 -15.23
C CYS A 110 0.09 -10.97 -13.84
N PHE A 111 0.80 -10.55 -12.79
CA PHE A 111 0.25 -10.52 -11.41
C PHE A 111 -0.99 -9.63 -11.26
N ARG A 112 -1.16 -8.66 -12.15
CA ARG A 112 -2.32 -7.78 -12.25
C ARG A 112 -3.61 -8.49 -12.67
N CYS A 113 -3.46 -9.43 -13.63
CA CYS A 113 -4.58 -10.06 -14.33
C CYS A 113 -4.92 -11.43 -13.77
N THR A 114 -4.06 -11.99 -12.95
CA THR A 114 -4.25 -13.32 -12.37
C THR A 114 -5.21 -13.26 -11.21
N LYS A 115 -6.18 -14.16 -11.24
CA LYS A 115 -7.06 -14.36 -10.09
C LYS A 115 -6.23 -14.87 -8.89
N PRO A 116 -6.47 -14.36 -7.68
CA PRO A 116 -5.86 -14.92 -6.47
C PRO A 116 -6.15 -16.43 -6.39
N GLY A 117 -5.09 -17.23 -6.24
CA GLY A 117 -5.21 -18.68 -5.98
C GLY A 117 -4.62 -19.61 -7.04
N GLU A 118 -4.73 -19.32 -8.34
CA GLU A 118 -4.21 -20.22 -9.38
C GLU A 118 -2.77 -19.86 -9.79
N GLY A 119 -1.81 -20.71 -9.40
CA GLY A 119 -0.40 -20.58 -9.82
C GLY A 119 0.37 -19.38 -9.27
N LEU A 120 -0.24 -18.52 -8.43
CA LEU A 120 0.39 -17.34 -7.86
C LEU A 120 1.68 -17.69 -7.10
N ASN A 121 1.62 -18.68 -6.22
CA ASN A 121 2.77 -19.12 -5.42
C ASN A 121 3.92 -19.63 -6.28
N GLN A 122 3.63 -20.39 -7.33
CA GLN A 122 4.64 -20.92 -8.23
C GLN A 122 5.34 -19.82 -9.01
N ARG A 123 4.58 -18.83 -9.46
CA ARG A 123 5.12 -17.65 -10.17
C ARG A 123 5.95 -16.75 -9.27
N LEU A 124 5.47 -16.48 -8.05
CA LEU A 124 6.24 -15.73 -7.05
C LEU A 124 7.57 -16.41 -6.75
N TYR A 125 7.54 -17.73 -6.56
CA TYR A 125 8.73 -18.51 -6.30
C TYR A 125 9.70 -18.49 -7.50
N HIS A 126 9.19 -18.66 -8.71
CA HIS A 126 9.99 -18.57 -9.93
C HIS A 126 10.63 -17.18 -10.10
N SER A 127 9.85 -16.11 -9.96
CA SER A 127 10.36 -14.74 -10.05
C SER A 127 11.41 -14.43 -8.98
N LEU A 128 11.24 -14.95 -7.76
CA LEU A 128 12.22 -14.82 -6.69
C LEU A 128 13.52 -15.58 -7.02
N GLN A 129 13.43 -16.79 -7.58
CA GLN A 129 14.61 -17.53 -8.02
C GLN A 129 15.35 -16.82 -9.16
N GLU A 130 14.63 -16.26 -10.13
CA GLU A 130 15.23 -15.49 -11.23
C GLU A 130 15.92 -14.22 -10.71
N TYR A 131 15.31 -13.53 -9.73
CA TYR A 131 15.96 -12.43 -9.04
C TYR A 131 17.28 -12.86 -8.39
N ALA A 132 17.25 -13.96 -7.64
CA ALA A 132 18.41 -14.45 -6.90
C ALA A 132 19.55 -14.94 -7.79
N LYS A 133 19.27 -15.41 -9.02
CA LYS A 133 20.31 -15.73 -10.02
C LYS A 133 21.05 -14.50 -10.53
N ARG A 134 20.39 -13.33 -10.54
CA ARG A 134 20.93 -12.08 -11.09
C ARG A 134 21.55 -11.18 -10.04
N TYR A 135 21.04 -11.25 -8.81
CA TYR A 135 21.40 -10.40 -7.70
C TYR A 135 21.85 -11.25 -6.49
N THR A 136 21.80 -10.69 -5.30
CA THR A 136 22.19 -11.38 -4.08
C THR A 136 20.99 -11.82 -3.23
N TRP A 137 21.15 -12.87 -2.46
CA TRP A 137 20.21 -13.30 -1.42
C TRP A 137 20.32 -12.48 -0.12
N ALA A 138 21.32 -11.61 0.01
CA ALA A 138 21.54 -10.84 1.22
C ALA A 138 20.34 -9.93 1.51
N GLY A 139 19.83 -9.96 2.74
CA GLY A 139 18.68 -9.15 3.16
C GLY A 139 17.30 -9.64 2.68
N MET A 140 17.22 -10.83 2.01
CA MET A 140 15.99 -11.33 1.39
C MET A 140 15.20 -12.31 2.25
N GLY A 141 15.58 -12.52 3.50
CA GLY A 141 14.99 -13.53 4.37
C GLY A 141 13.48 -13.43 4.52
N ARG A 142 12.95 -12.22 4.74
CA ARG A 142 11.50 -12.00 4.87
C ARG A 142 10.76 -12.18 3.54
N VAL A 143 11.31 -11.71 2.43
CA VAL A 143 10.70 -11.90 1.10
C VAL A 143 10.62 -13.39 0.76
N HIS A 144 11.71 -14.14 1.00
CA HIS A 144 11.71 -15.59 0.81
C HIS A 144 10.69 -16.30 1.72
N LYS A 145 10.62 -15.89 2.99
CA LYS A 145 9.62 -16.43 3.94
C LYS A 145 8.20 -16.10 3.46
N GLY A 146 7.93 -14.87 3.04
CA GLY A 146 6.63 -14.44 2.51
C GLY A 146 6.20 -15.23 1.29
N VAL A 147 7.08 -15.41 0.31
CA VAL A 147 6.81 -16.23 -0.88
C VAL A 147 6.52 -17.69 -0.53
N ARG A 148 7.33 -18.28 0.37
CA ARG A 148 7.15 -19.69 0.80
C ARG A 148 5.84 -19.90 1.57
N GLU A 149 5.45 -18.96 2.41
CA GLU A 149 4.30 -19.06 3.30
C GLU A 149 3.00 -18.49 2.69
N GLN A 150 3.08 -17.87 1.51
CA GLN A 150 1.93 -17.23 0.85
C GLN A 150 0.70 -18.15 0.75
N GLY A 151 0.89 -19.42 0.42
CA GLY A 151 -0.19 -20.39 0.37
C GLY A 151 -0.90 -20.62 1.72
N ARG A 152 -0.17 -20.51 2.84
CA ARG A 152 -0.74 -20.67 4.18
C ARG A 152 -1.62 -19.46 4.55
N TYR A 153 -1.20 -18.25 4.19
CA TYR A 153 -1.98 -17.03 4.44
C TYR A 153 -3.26 -17.00 3.61
N LEU A 154 -3.23 -17.45 2.36
CA LEU A 154 -4.40 -17.52 1.49
C LEU A 154 -5.41 -18.61 1.92
N LEU A 155 -4.93 -19.72 2.48
CA LEU A 155 -5.77 -20.86 2.92
C LEU A 155 -6.37 -20.67 4.32
N CYS A 156 -5.98 -19.64 5.07
CA CYS A 156 -6.53 -19.37 6.38
C CYS A 156 -7.98 -18.90 6.25
N SER A 157 -8.92 -19.82 6.44
CA SER A 157 -10.37 -19.58 6.35
C SER A 157 -10.94 -18.76 7.51
N ARG A 158 -10.12 -18.32 8.45
CA ARG A 158 -10.55 -17.47 9.58
C ARG A 158 -10.73 -16.04 9.11
N PRO A 159 -11.82 -15.35 9.49
CA PRO A 159 -11.93 -13.91 9.30
C PRO A 159 -10.72 -13.24 9.95
N SER A 160 -9.90 -12.62 9.16
CA SER A 160 -8.73 -11.87 9.65
C SER A 160 -8.98 -10.39 9.41
N ILE A 161 -8.68 -9.58 10.40
CA ILE A 161 -8.79 -8.12 10.28
C ILE A 161 -7.76 -7.57 9.26
N GLN A 162 -6.65 -8.29 9.06
CA GLN A 162 -5.62 -8.01 8.05
C GLN A 162 -5.40 -9.24 7.18
N LYS A 163 -5.70 -9.11 5.89
CA LYS A 163 -5.60 -10.22 4.93
C LYS A 163 -5.25 -9.68 3.54
N PRO A 164 -3.97 -9.36 3.27
CA PRO A 164 -3.56 -8.91 1.94
C PRO A 164 -3.85 -9.97 0.88
N GLU A 165 -4.40 -9.54 -0.27
CA GLU A 165 -4.92 -10.46 -1.29
C GLU A 165 -3.83 -11.10 -2.15
N VAL A 166 -2.68 -10.44 -2.33
CA VAL A 166 -1.63 -10.86 -3.27
C VAL A 166 -0.34 -11.27 -2.59
N PHE A 167 0.19 -10.46 -1.68
CA PHE A 167 1.47 -10.73 -1.05
C PHE A 167 1.52 -10.19 0.39
N PHE A 168 1.94 -11.04 1.31
CA PHE A 168 2.19 -10.72 2.71
C PHE A 168 3.68 -10.82 3.04
N LEU A 169 4.30 -9.72 3.46
CA LEU A 169 5.67 -9.71 4.00
C LEU A 169 5.60 -9.91 5.51
N PRO A 170 6.12 -11.03 6.04
CA PRO A 170 6.09 -11.30 7.47
C PRO A 170 7.00 -10.34 8.26
N ASP A 171 6.73 -10.26 9.56
CA ASP A 171 7.56 -9.52 10.52
C ASP A 171 7.66 -8.01 10.22
N LEU A 172 6.64 -7.43 9.56
CA LEU A 172 6.44 -5.97 9.50
C LEU A 172 5.61 -5.50 10.69
N PRO A 173 5.97 -4.37 11.31
CA PRO A 173 5.07 -3.69 12.24
C PRO A 173 3.73 -3.42 11.55
N SER A 174 2.64 -3.75 12.21
CA SER A 174 1.32 -3.70 11.60
C SER A 174 0.36 -2.92 12.49
N ALA A 175 -0.29 -1.92 11.91
CA ALA A 175 -1.34 -1.14 12.54
C ALA A 175 -2.30 -0.61 11.46
N PRO A 176 -3.59 -0.41 11.77
CA PRO A 176 -4.55 0.16 10.83
C PRO A 176 -4.11 1.53 10.33
N PHE A 177 -3.69 2.41 11.24
CA PHE A 177 -3.22 3.76 10.92
C PHE A 177 -1.80 4.00 11.39
N PHE A 178 -1.08 4.85 10.68
CA PHE A 178 0.29 5.24 11.00
C PHE A 178 0.37 6.74 11.26
N SER A 179 1.24 7.13 12.18
CA SER A 179 1.52 8.54 12.41
C SER A 179 2.24 9.15 11.19
N ARG A 180 2.10 10.46 11.01
CA ARG A 180 2.78 11.19 9.94
C ARG A 180 4.31 11.05 9.96
N GLU A 181 4.89 10.79 11.14
CA GLU A 181 6.33 10.58 11.31
C GLU A 181 6.84 9.32 10.58
N ALA A 182 5.97 8.33 10.33
CA ALA A 182 6.32 7.12 9.58
C ALA A 182 6.81 7.42 8.15
N GLN A 183 6.30 8.52 7.54
CA GLN A 183 6.67 9.00 6.19
C GLN A 183 6.82 10.52 6.17
N LYS A 184 7.47 11.07 7.18
CA LYS A 184 7.55 12.52 7.44
C LYS A 184 7.88 13.36 6.21
N HIS A 185 8.96 13.02 5.50
CA HIS A 185 9.40 13.78 4.32
C HIS A 185 8.31 13.85 3.24
N ASP A 186 7.69 12.70 2.93
CA ASP A 186 6.72 12.60 1.85
C ASP A 186 5.38 13.23 2.24
N VAL A 187 4.97 13.07 3.50
CA VAL A 187 3.80 13.74 4.08
C VAL A 187 3.97 15.26 4.03
N GLU A 188 5.09 15.81 4.53
CA GLU A 188 5.34 17.25 4.50
C GLU A 188 5.40 17.81 3.08
N LEU A 189 5.94 17.04 2.13
CA LEU A 189 5.96 17.46 0.72
C LEU A 189 4.55 17.51 0.12
N LEU A 190 3.72 16.48 0.37
CA LEU A 190 2.35 16.43 -0.11
C LEU A 190 1.51 17.57 0.49
N GLU A 191 1.59 17.78 1.80
CA GLU A 191 0.84 18.83 2.50
C GLU A 191 1.26 20.24 2.03
N ARG A 192 2.54 20.52 1.86
CA ARG A 192 3.03 21.78 1.28
C ARG A 192 2.57 21.99 -0.16
N SER A 193 2.38 20.93 -0.90
CA SER A 193 1.97 20.96 -2.30
C SER A 193 0.43 21.01 -2.46
N PHE A 194 -0.32 20.95 -1.36
CA PHE A 194 -1.80 20.95 -1.36
C PHE A 194 -2.42 21.96 -2.30
N PRO A 195 -2.05 23.26 -2.30
CA PRO A 195 -2.69 24.25 -3.18
C PRO A 195 -2.51 23.92 -4.67
N ALA A 196 -1.35 23.37 -5.04
CA ALA A 196 -1.05 22.99 -6.43
C ALA A 196 -1.84 21.76 -6.86
N LEU A 197 -1.94 20.75 -5.96
CA LEU A 197 -2.69 19.52 -6.20
C LEU A 197 -4.19 19.80 -6.29
N LEU A 198 -4.71 20.66 -5.40
CA LEU A 198 -6.11 21.08 -5.40
C LEU A 198 -6.47 21.80 -6.72
N ALA A 199 -5.66 22.76 -7.16
CA ALA A 199 -5.90 23.49 -8.40
C ALA A 199 -5.90 22.58 -9.64
N GLU A 200 -4.99 21.58 -9.70
CA GLU A 200 -4.96 20.61 -10.80
C GLU A 200 -6.13 19.63 -10.71
N PHE A 201 -6.49 19.16 -9.51
CA PHE A 201 -7.70 18.39 -9.29
C PHE A 201 -8.94 19.14 -9.84
N GLU A 202 -9.15 20.37 -9.44
CA GLU A 202 -10.28 21.18 -9.90
C GLU A 202 -10.30 21.39 -11.42
N SER A 203 -9.12 21.50 -12.05
CA SER A 203 -9.01 21.64 -13.50
C SER A 203 -9.46 20.39 -14.26
N VAL A 204 -9.23 19.19 -13.72
CA VAL A 204 -9.59 17.92 -14.35
C VAL A 204 -10.96 17.39 -13.92
N TYR A 205 -11.49 17.86 -12.79
CA TYR A 205 -12.78 17.47 -12.22
C TYR A 205 -13.95 18.29 -12.74
N ARG A 206 -13.73 19.33 -13.56
CA ARG A 206 -14.81 20.19 -14.09
C ARG A 206 -15.86 19.32 -14.79
N LEU A 207 -17.04 19.25 -14.19
CA LEU A 207 -18.20 18.67 -14.84
C LEU A 207 -18.61 19.54 -16.02
N PRO A 208 -18.93 18.96 -17.20
CA PRO A 208 -19.50 19.73 -18.31
C PRO A 208 -20.77 20.44 -17.85
N SER A 209 -20.90 21.73 -18.15
CA SER A 209 -22.06 22.54 -17.79
C SER A 209 -23.35 22.10 -18.47
N SER A 210 -23.30 21.22 -19.45
CA SER A 210 -24.46 20.71 -20.19
C SER A 210 -25.03 19.47 -19.50
N ARG A 211 -26.24 19.60 -18.97
CA ARG A 211 -27.07 18.58 -18.32
C ARG A 211 -27.54 17.43 -19.26
N THR A 212 -26.97 17.27 -20.42
CA THR A 212 -27.41 16.27 -21.43
C THR A 212 -26.26 15.30 -21.73
N GLY A 213 -26.06 14.33 -20.85
CA GLY A 213 -25.17 13.20 -21.07
C GLY A 213 -24.40 12.79 -19.83
N SER A 214 -24.61 11.55 -19.37
CA SER A 214 -23.97 10.94 -18.22
C SER A 214 -22.54 10.48 -18.47
N SER A 215 -21.76 11.21 -19.27
CA SER A 215 -20.37 10.83 -19.52
C SER A 215 -19.42 11.44 -18.49
N LEU A 216 -18.57 10.61 -17.92
CA LEU A 216 -17.48 11.04 -17.05
C LEU A 216 -16.56 12.02 -17.79
N PRO A 217 -15.93 12.98 -17.09
CA PRO A 217 -14.90 13.81 -17.69
C PRO A 217 -13.75 12.93 -18.24
N PRO A 218 -13.09 13.35 -19.31
CA PRO A 218 -11.99 12.56 -19.92
C PRO A 218 -10.91 12.17 -18.90
N GLY A 219 -10.48 10.90 -18.92
CA GLY A 219 -9.46 10.36 -18.02
C GLY A 219 -9.98 9.86 -16.68
N TRP A 220 -11.24 10.13 -16.34
CA TRP A 220 -11.88 9.60 -15.15
C TRP A 220 -12.45 8.20 -15.39
N LYS A 221 -12.40 7.38 -14.34
CA LYS A 221 -12.95 6.02 -14.31
C LYS A 221 -13.99 5.93 -13.20
N ALA A 222 -15.17 5.36 -13.53
CA ALA A 222 -16.13 4.94 -12.52
C ALA A 222 -15.68 3.61 -11.89
N ASN A 223 -15.75 3.52 -10.58
CA ASN A 223 -15.52 2.28 -9.85
C ASN A 223 -16.86 1.70 -9.39
N SER A 224 -16.87 0.38 -9.18
CA SER A 224 -18.06 -0.29 -8.64
C SER A 224 -18.27 0.12 -7.19
N THR A 225 -19.51 0.46 -6.86
CA THR A 225 -19.97 0.78 -5.51
C THR A 225 -21.43 0.36 -5.38
N PRO A 226 -21.88 -0.19 -4.23
CA PRO A 226 -23.26 -0.63 -4.04
C PRO A 226 -24.24 0.54 -4.01
N ARG A 227 -23.77 1.73 -3.60
CA ARG A 227 -24.59 2.92 -3.48
C ARG A 227 -23.76 4.16 -3.80
N GLY A 228 -24.35 5.08 -4.60
CA GLY A 228 -23.74 6.34 -4.98
C GLY A 228 -22.72 6.21 -6.11
N GLN A 229 -21.69 7.05 -6.10
CA GLN A 229 -20.68 7.13 -7.17
C GLN A 229 -19.28 7.27 -6.57
N TRP A 230 -18.35 6.49 -7.10
CA TRP A 230 -16.95 6.54 -6.78
C TRP A 230 -16.11 6.64 -8.06
N TRP A 231 -15.35 7.71 -8.22
CA TRP A 231 -14.56 8.00 -9.41
C TRP A 231 -13.08 8.15 -9.09
N THR A 232 -12.23 7.74 -10.02
CA THR A 232 -10.78 7.87 -9.91
C THR A 232 -10.18 8.43 -11.19
N PHE A 233 -9.17 9.30 -11.02
CA PHE A 233 -8.35 9.83 -12.11
C PHE A 233 -6.90 9.47 -11.83
N TYR A 234 -6.42 8.42 -12.47
CA TYR A 234 -5.08 7.89 -12.23
C TYR A 234 -4.00 8.70 -12.94
N LEU A 235 -2.92 9.03 -12.23
CA LEU A 235 -1.63 9.45 -12.79
C LEU A 235 -0.69 8.26 -12.91
N VAL A 236 -0.76 7.33 -11.94
CA VAL A 236 -0.10 6.02 -11.98
C VAL A 236 -1.14 4.98 -11.56
N ASN A 237 -1.32 3.95 -12.36
CA ASN A 237 -2.23 2.85 -12.09
C ASN A 237 -1.45 1.53 -12.04
N GLN A 238 -1.35 0.93 -10.85
CA GLN A 238 -0.61 -0.31 -10.63
C GLN A 238 0.80 -0.28 -11.25
N GLY A 239 1.56 0.75 -10.88
CA GLY A 239 2.93 0.97 -11.35
C GLY A 239 3.05 1.46 -12.80
N THR A 240 1.96 1.57 -13.55
CA THR A 240 1.98 2.05 -14.94
C THR A 240 1.60 3.53 -15.01
N PRO A 241 2.46 4.41 -15.54
CA PRO A 241 2.14 5.82 -15.74
C PRO A 241 1.01 6.03 -16.74
N MET A 242 0.03 6.84 -16.38
CA MET A 242 -1.07 7.29 -17.24
C MET A 242 -0.68 8.58 -17.94
N VAL A 243 0.05 8.48 -19.04
CA VAL A 243 0.76 9.59 -19.67
C VAL A 243 -0.15 10.78 -20.01
N LEU A 244 -1.34 10.56 -20.55
CA LEU A 244 -2.28 11.63 -20.90
C LEU A 244 -2.77 12.37 -19.63
N ASN A 245 -3.09 11.63 -18.58
CA ASN A 245 -3.51 12.21 -17.31
C ASN A 245 -2.36 12.97 -16.62
N ALA A 246 -1.15 12.41 -16.62
CA ALA A 246 0.04 13.06 -16.07
C ALA A 246 0.36 14.38 -16.77
N ARG A 247 0.17 14.47 -18.10
CA ARG A 247 0.32 15.72 -18.86
C ARG A 247 -0.68 16.80 -18.46
N ARG A 248 -1.86 16.42 -18.00
CA ARG A 248 -2.90 17.36 -17.52
C ARG A 248 -2.62 17.86 -16.10
N CYS A 249 -1.80 17.14 -15.32
CA CYS A 249 -1.45 17.46 -13.94
C CYS A 249 0.08 17.54 -13.75
N PRO A 250 0.79 18.44 -14.44
CA PRO A 250 2.26 18.48 -14.46
C PRO A 250 2.87 18.85 -13.10
N ARG A 251 2.18 19.61 -12.26
CA ARG A 251 2.65 19.95 -10.91
C ARG A 251 2.56 18.75 -9.99
N THR A 252 1.42 18.05 -9.99
CA THR A 252 1.21 16.79 -9.24
C THR A 252 2.21 15.74 -9.69
N TRP A 253 2.45 15.61 -11.00
CA TRP A 253 3.45 14.71 -11.53
C TRP A 253 4.86 15.01 -11.03
N ARG A 254 5.23 16.29 -10.95
CA ARG A 254 6.52 16.72 -10.38
C ARG A 254 6.63 16.40 -8.90
N VAL A 255 5.55 16.58 -8.14
CA VAL A 255 5.50 16.21 -6.70
C VAL A 255 5.72 14.72 -6.53
N LEU A 256 5.05 13.87 -7.32
CA LEU A 256 5.26 12.42 -7.29
C LEU A 256 6.73 12.04 -7.51
N GLY A 257 7.42 12.69 -8.44
CA GLY A 257 8.85 12.47 -8.71
C GLY A 257 9.81 12.89 -7.59
N GLN A 258 9.34 13.65 -6.59
CA GLN A 258 10.11 14.11 -5.44
C GLN A 258 9.86 13.26 -4.17
N LEU A 259 8.83 12.41 -4.18
CA LEU A 259 8.56 11.49 -3.08
C LEU A 259 9.66 10.42 -3.01
N ARG A 260 10.14 10.16 -1.81
CA ARG A 260 11.22 9.20 -1.56
C ARG A 260 10.75 7.75 -1.47
N THR A 261 9.50 7.57 -1.11
CA THR A 261 8.94 6.25 -0.83
C THR A 261 7.76 5.89 -1.75
N PHE A 262 7.49 6.70 -2.78
CA PHE A 262 6.46 6.38 -3.75
C PHE A 262 6.77 5.09 -4.50
N ILE A 263 5.79 4.22 -4.62
CA ILE A 263 5.88 2.95 -5.34
C ILE A 263 5.58 3.20 -6.82
N ALA A 264 6.60 3.47 -7.64
CA ALA A 264 6.44 3.95 -9.01
C ALA A 264 6.29 2.84 -10.07
N ASN A 265 7.10 1.77 -9.98
CA ASN A 265 7.24 0.74 -11.03
C ASN A 265 6.85 -0.65 -10.54
N ASN A 266 5.83 -0.74 -9.71
CA ASN A 266 5.40 -1.96 -9.07
C ASN A 266 3.87 -2.01 -9.07
N VAL A 267 3.29 -3.18 -9.34
CA VAL A 267 1.83 -3.35 -9.41
C VAL A 267 1.09 -2.92 -8.13
N PHE A 268 1.79 -2.79 -7.03
CA PHE A 268 1.23 -2.29 -5.77
C PHE A 268 1.15 -0.77 -5.68
N GLY A 269 1.78 -0.03 -6.61
CA GLY A 269 1.84 1.42 -6.57
C GLY A 269 0.76 2.11 -7.40
N ASN A 270 0.05 3.04 -6.77
CA ASN A 270 -0.94 3.90 -7.42
C ASN A 270 -0.73 5.36 -7.02
N ALA A 271 -1.12 6.26 -7.90
CA ALA A 271 -1.31 7.67 -7.59
C ALA A 271 -2.52 8.18 -8.37
N CYS A 272 -3.55 8.67 -7.67
CA CYS A 272 -4.78 9.15 -8.32
C CYS A 272 -5.52 10.20 -7.48
N PHE A 273 -6.37 10.98 -8.14
CA PHE A 273 -7.46 11.65 -7.47
C PHE A 273 -8.62 10.68 -7.31
N SER A 274 -9.20 10.61 -6.10
CA SER A 274 -10.34 9.76 -5.77
C SER A 274 -11.48 10.61 -5.24
N VAL A 275 -12.65 10.48 -5.87
CA VAL A 275 -13.85 11.26 -5.56
C VAL A 275 -14.97 10.32 -5.14
N LEU A 276 -15.59 10.61 -4.01
CA LEU A 276 -16.73 9.89 -3.47
C LEU A 276 -17.90 10.86 -3.34
N SER A 277 -18.99 10.60 -4.04
CA SER A 277 -20.18 11.46 -4.02
C SER A 277 -20.96 11.30 -2.70
N PRO A 278 -21.78 12.27 -2.30
CA PRO A 278 -22.67 12.14 -1.17
C PRO A 278 -23.56 10.90 -1.27
N GLY A 279 -23.82 10.26 -0.15
CA GLY A 279 -24.61 9.04 -0.06
C GLY A 279 -23.92 7.78 -0.60
N SER A 280 -22.61 7.81 -0.82
CA SER A 280 -21.84 6.69 -1.38
C SER A 280 -21.09 5.90 -0.31
N THR A 281 -20.95 4.59 -0.57
CA THR A 281 -20.18 3.68 0.29
C THR A 281 -19.27 2.83 -0.57
N ILE A 282 -17.97 2.81 -0.25
CA ILE A 282 -17.02 1.81 -0.79
C ILE A 282 -17.12 0.61 0.13
N THR A 283 -17.51 -0.57 -0.42
CA THR A 283 -17.66 -1.81 0.35
C THR A 283 -16.36 -2.21 1.04
N GLU A 284 -16.50 -2.93 2.13
CA GLU A 284 -15.37 -3.54 2.83
C GLU A 284 -14.52 -4.40 1.89
N HIS A 285 -13.22 -4.18 1.91
CA HIS A 285 -12.26 -4.92 1.10
C HIS A 285 -10.86 -4.87 1.72
N TYR A 286 -9.97 -5.69 1.18
CA TYR A 286 -8.54 -5.70 1.54
C TYR A 286 -7.71 -5.16 0.38
N GLY A 287 -6.58 -4.53 0.71
CA GLY A 287 -5.56 -4.23 -0.26
C GLY A 287 -4.70 -5.44 -0.62
N PRO A 288 -3.88 -5.32 -1.65
CA PRO A 288 -3.11 -6.45 -2.18
C PRO A 288 -1.92 -6.86 -1.31
N THR A 289 -1.41 -5.98 -0.45
CA THR A 289 -0.16 -6.22 0.26
C THR A 289 0.00 -5.33 1.49
N ASN A 290 0.77 -5.79 2.48
CA ASN A 290 1.19 -5.02 3.64
C ASN A 290 2.55 -4.31 3.46
N VAL A 291 3.18 -4.41 2.27
CA VAL A 291 4.47 -3.74 2.01
C VAL A 291 4.34 -2.27 1.69
N ARG A 292 3.10 -1.76 1.60
CA ARG A 292 2.79 -0.35 1.35
C ARG A 292 1.97 0.26 2.46
N LEU A 293 2.11 1.57 2.60
CA LEU A 293 1.16 2.42 3.29
C LEU A 293 0.43 3.27 2.25
N ARG A 294 -0.88 3.35 2.35
CA ARG A 294 -1.68 4.24 1.54
C ARG A 294 -1.77 5.60 2.21
N CYS A 295 -1.45 6.63 1.47
CA CYS A 295 -1.53 8.02 1.90
C CYS A 295 -2.67 8.72 1.18
N HIS A 296 -3.58 9.32 1.92
CA HIS A 296 -4.64 10.20 1.41
C HIS A 296 -4.39 11.63 1.85
N LEU A 297 -4.09 12.54 0.93
CA LEU A 297 -4.15 13.97 1.18
C LEU A 297 -5.59 14.45 0.95
N GLY A 298 -6.25 15.00 1.96
CA GLY A 298 -7.59 15.58 1.83
C GLY A 298 -7.56 16.79 0.92
N LEU A 299 -8.36 16.80 -0.16
CA LEU A 299 -8.49 17.94 -1.08
C LEU A 299 -9.79 18.70 -0.86
N LYS A 300 -10.92 18.00 -0.75
CA LYS A 300 -12.23 18.51 -0.36
C LYS A 300 -12.85 17.48 0.56
N VAL A 301 -13.15 17.89 1.76
CA VAL A 301 -13.61 16.97 2.82
C VAL A 301 -14.83 17.56 3.51
N PRO A 302 -16.03 17.39 2.93
CA PRO A 302 -17.26 17.76 3.60
C PRO A 302 -17.49 16.93 4.88
N SER A 303 -18.40 17.39 5.73
CA SER A 303 -18.83 16.65 6.91
C SER A 303 -19.47 15.30 6.53
N GLY A 304 -19.45 14.33 7.45
CA GLY A 304 -20.04 13.00 7.23
C GLY A 304 -19.21 12.06 6.36
N CYS A 305 -17.92 12.35 6.16
CA CYS A 305 -16.99 11.47 5.46
C CYS A 305 -16.09 10.72 6.44
N GLU A 306 -16.06 9.39 6.37
CA GLU A 306 -15.28 8.55 7.26
C GLU A 306 -14.57 7.42 6.50
N LEU A 307 -13.40 7.04 7.00
CA LEU A 307 -12.63 5.88 6.61
C LEU A 307 -12.46 4.97 7.82
N VAL A 308 -12.91 3.73 7.71
CA VAL A 308 -12.73 2.71 8.75
C VAL A 308 -11.70 1.71 8.27
N VAL A 309 -10.63 1.51 9.04
CA VAL A 309 -9.56 0.56 8.73
C VAL A 309 -9.34 -0.33 9.95
N GLY A 310 -9.44 -1.64 9.79
CA GLY A 310 -9.28 -2.59 10.89
C GLY A 310 -10.28 -2.36 12.05
N GLY A 311 -11.44 -1.79 11.77
CA GLY A 311 -12.45 -1.42 12.76
C GLY A 311 -12.20 -0.06 13.45
N GLU A 312 -11.12 0.65 13.12
CA GLU A 312 -10.82 1.97 13.66
C GLU A 312 -11.32 3.06 12.70
N PRO A 313 -12.23 3.96 13.11
CA PRO A 313 -12.71 5.07 12.28
C PRO A 313 -11.76 6.27 12.33
N GLN A 314 -11.57 6.92 11.18
CA GLN A 314 -10.85 8.19 11.04
C GLN A 314 -11.52 9.08 10.00
N CYS A 315 -11.45 10.40 10.20
CA CYS A 315 -11.89 11.39 9.25
C CYS A 315 -10.68 12.01 8.54
N TRP A 316 -10.88 12.41 7.28
CA TRP A 316 -9.89 13.23 6.59
C TRP A 316 -9.98 14.69 7.02
N SER A 317 -8.89 15.43 6.78
CA SER A 317 -8.86 16.88 6.91
C SER A 317 -8.23 17.48 5.65
N GLU A 318 -8.77 18.61 5.17
CA GLU A 318 -8.23 19.30 4.00
C GLU A 318 -6.79 19.77 4.25
N GLY A 319 -5.91 19.53 3.28
CA GLY A 319 -4.50 19.86 3.37
C GLY A 319 -3.67 18.95 4.26
N SER A 320 -4.27 17.92 4.88
CA SER A 320 -3.58 16.99 5.76
C SER A 320 -3.58 15.58 5.19
N CYS A 321 -2.49 14.84 5.46
CA CYS A 321 -2.34 13.45 5.05
C CYS A 321 -2.83 12.47 6.13
N LEU A 322 -3.55 11.45 5.70
CA LEU A 322 -3.92 10.28 6.49
C LEU A 322 -3.18 9.05 5.95
N LEU A 323 -2.38 8.38 6.80
CA LEU A 323 -1.60 7.20 6.45
C LEU A 323 -2.24 5.96 7.06
N PHE A 324 -2.46 4.92 6.25
CA PHE A 324 -3.03 3.67 6.71
C PHE A 324 -2.50 2.46 5.93
N ASP A 325 -2.59 1.28 6.54
CA ASP A 325 -2.30 0.00 5.91
C ASP A 325 -3.60 -0.56 5.30
N ASP A 326 -3.74 -0.47 3.99
CA ASP A 326 -4.94 -0.94 3.28
C ASP A 326 -5.03 -2.48 3.17
N SER A 327 -4.04 -3.22 3.67
CA SER A 327 -4.15 -4.68 3.82
C SER A 327 -5.08 -5.10 4.97
N PHE A 328 -5.43 -4.18 5.87
CA PHE A 328 -6.55 -4.35 6.80
C PHE A 328 -7.89 -4.23 6.08
N LEU A 329 -8.90 -4.92 6.63
CA LEU A 329 -10.28 -4.73 6.18
C LEU A 329 -10.65 -3.25 6.31
N HIS A 330 -11.06 -2.62 5.21
CA HIS A 330 -11.38 -1.20 5.22
C HIS A 330 -12.56 -0.85 4.34
N THR A 331 -13.25 0.21 4.72
CA THR A 331 -14.40 0.80 4.05
C THR A 331 -14.34 2.32 4.15
N ALA A 332 -14.99 3.00 3.22
CA ALA A 332 -15.12 4.44 3.26
C ALA A 332 -16.54 4.84 2.89
N PHE A 333 -17.09 5.85 3.53
CA PHE A 333 -18.42 6.34 3.23
C PHE A 333 -18.51 7.87 3.32
N HIS A 334 -19.53 8.38 2.67
CA HIS A 334 -19.91 9.78 2.66
C HIS A 334 -21.42 9.88 2.91
N ASP A 335 -21.79 10.09 4.16
CA ASP A 335 -23.20 10.16 4.59
C ASP A 335 -23.82 11.56 4.51
N GLY A 336 -23.06 12.53 3.97
CA GLY A 336 -23.53 13.89 3.75
C GLY A 336 -24.63 14.02 2.68
N SER A 337 -25.20 15.20 2.60
CA SER A 337 -26.25 15.57 1.62
C SER A 337 -25.64 15.96 0.26
N ALA A 338 -26.49 16.03 -0.77
CA ALA A 338 -26.07 16.48 -2.09
C ALA A 338 -25.49 17.90 -2.11
N GLU A 339 -25.86 18.75 -1.15
CA GLU A 339 -25.42 20.15 -1.02
C GLU A 339 -23.99 20.25 -0.46
N ASP A 340 -23.53 19.22 0.28
CA ASP A 340 -22.19 19.19 0.87
C ASP A 340 -21.08 19.01 -0.18
N GLY A 341 -21.44 18.53 -1.36
CA GLY A 341 -20.50 18.24 -2.44
C GLY A 341 -19.71 16.93 -2.20
N PRO A 342 -18.86 16.55 -3.15
CA PRO A 342 -18.13 15.29 -3.06
C PRO A 342 -16.89 15.38 -2.14
N ARG A 343 -16.56 14.25 -1.48
CA ARG A 343 -15.26 14.06 -0.84
C ARG A 343 -14.22 13.79 -1.94
N ALA A 344 -13.13 14.56 -1.95
CA ALA A 344 -11.99 14.38 -2.85
C ALA A 344 -10.70 14.23 -2.05
N VAL A 345 -9.92 13.20 -2.40
CA VAL A 345 -8.57 13.00 -1.86
C VAL A 345 -7.58 12.76 -3.01
N PHE A 346 -6.31 13.14 -2.80
CA PHE A 346 -5.20 12.63 -3.58
C PHE A 346 -4.64 11.40 -2.87
N MET A 347 -4.72 10.24 -3.52
CA MET A 347 -4.26 8.96 -3.01
C MET A 347 -2.91 8.62 -3.64
N VAL A 348 -1.95 8.21 -2.81
CA VAL A 348 -0.65 7.72 -3.26
C VAL A 348 -0.18 6.55 -2.39
N ASP A 349 0.41 5.52 -3.01
CA ASP A 349 0.93 4.35 -2.33
C ASP A 349 2.44 4.51 -2.08
N LEU A 350 2.84 4.44 -0.82
CA LEU A 350 4.21 4.61 -0.32
C LEU A 350 4.73 3.28 0.21
N TRP A 351 6.04 3.02 0.07
CA TRP A 351 6.65 1.87 0.72
C TRP A 351 6.47 1.94 2.24
N HIS A 352 6.11 0.83 2.85
CA HIS A 352 6.10 0.71 4.29
C HIS A 352 7.50 1.04 4.85
N PRO A 353 7.65 1.86 5.91
CA PRO A 353 8.94 2.38 6.38
C PRO A 353 9.93 1.27 6.76
N ASN A 354 9.44 0.13 7.23
CA ASN A 354 10.26 -1.00 7.65
C ASN A 354 10.54 -2.03 6.54
N VAL A 355 10.20 -1.76 5.29
CA VAL A 355 10.67 -2.56 4.14
C VAL A 355 12.06 -2.06 3.77
N ALA A 356 13.06 -2.93 3.89
CA ALA A 356 14.45 -2.60 3.62
C ALA A 356 14.71 -2.34 2.13
N ALA A 357 15.77 -1.58 1.81
CA ALA A 357 16.10 -1.24 0.42
C ALA A 357 16.31 -2.47 -0.47
N ALA A 358 16.97 -3.52 0.04
CA ALA A 358 17.16 -4.78 -0.70
C ALA A 358 15.81 -5.49 -0.97
N GLU A 359 14.89 -5.45 -0.01
CA GLU A 359 13.55 -6.02 -0.16
C GLU A 359 12.73 -5.23 -1.19
N ARG A 360 12.78 -3.89 -1.16
CA ARG A 360 12.12 -3.03 -2.16
C ARG A 360 12.60 -3.36 -3.58
N GLN A 361 13.92 -3.48 -3.76
CA GLN A 361 14.50 -3.84 -5.04
C GLN A 361 14.01 -5.19 -5.55
N ALA A 362 13.92 -6.19 -4.68
CA ALA A 362 13.42 -7.51 -5.06
C ALA A 362 11.92 -7.49 -5.36
N LEU A 363 11.14 -6.78 -4.54
CA LEU A 363 9.69 -6.63 -4.77
C LEU A 363 9.41 -5.86 -6.06
N ASP A 364 10.20 -4.83 -6.40
CA ASP A 364 10.09 -4.14 -7.69
C ASP A 364 10.39 -5.06 -8.87
N TYR A 365 11.37 -5.96 -8.73
CA TYR A 365 11.66 -6.94 -9.76
C TYR A 365 10.54 -7.99 -9.90
N ILE A 366 10.05 -8.51 -8.77
CA ILE A 366 9.02 -9.57 -8.74
C ILE A 366 7.69 -9.05 -9.27
N PHE A 367 7.30 -7.84 -8.85
CA PHE A 367 6.01 -7.23 -9.13
C PHE A 367 6.06 -6.11 -10.18
N THR A 368 7.02 -6.17 -11.09
CA THR A 368 7.11 -5.22 -12.22
C THR A 368 5.85 -5.30 -13.10
N PRO A 369 5.23 -4.16 -13.47
CA PRO A 369 4.11 -4.15 -14.40
C PRO A 369 4.46 -4.78 -15.76
N GLY A 370 3.59 -5.65 -16.27
CA GLY A 370 3.76 -6.26 -17.60
C GLY A 370 4.77 -7.42 -17.66
N ARG A 371 5.16 -7.97 -16.54
CA ARG A 371 6.01 -9.14 -16.44
C ARG A 371 5.22 -10.40 -16.15
#